data_93e08c466b780c397de3c5808f108fa0
#
_entry.id   93e08c466b780c397de3c5808f108fa0
#
_cell.length_a   1.000
_cell.length_b   1.000
_cell.length_c   1.000
_cell.angle_alpha   90.00
_cell.angle_beta   90.00
_cell.angle_gamma   90.00
#
_symmetry.space_group_name_H-M   'P 1'
#
loop_
_entity.id
_entity.type
_entity.pdbx_description
1 polymer ?
#
loop_
_entity_poly.entity_id
_entity_poly.type
_entity_poly.pdbx_seq_one_letter_code
_entity_poly.pdbx_strand_id
1 'polypeptide(L)'
;GSCRYNKDTQKWEAMSYDISEEDRGLLGIDGLAFGEKDPNRVYMLAGTEYFSNGLTCLLYSDDYGKTWNRTDLTEMIKAHGNGMGRGNGERIAVDPKNSDIVYVGGRTGGMIKSTDGGKTFTALDMGTNTSTSNGNGICSIIIDPKSGDDSACTTIYAAISRTQEDNLYKSTDGGATWNPVADAPKGFFTQRMKYNGDGKIAITYASTEGPWNNNRTSGGIRLLDMS
;
A
#
# COMPACT_ATOMS: atom_id res chain seq x y z
N GLY A 1 5.92 -1.72 15.54
CA GLY A 1 5.14 -0.53 15.91
C GLY A 1 5.59 0.70 15.15
N SER A 2 4.85 1.77 15.30
CA SER A 2 5.09 3.06 14.67
C SER A 2 5.29 4.16 15.70
N CYS A 3 6.02 5.21 15.30
CA CYS A 3 6.28 6.36 16.16
C CYS A 3 6.09 7.66 15.36
N ARG A 4 5.67 8.71 16.03
CA ARG A 4 5.67 10.08 15.51
C ARG A 4 6.66 10.96 16.27
N TYR A 5 7.20 11.94 15.59
CA TYR A 5 8.03 12.95 16.25
C TYR A 5 7.15 14.12 16.72
N ASN A 6 7.17 14.38 18.02
CA ASN A 6 6.50 15.53 18.59
C ASN A 6 7.46 16.72 18.60
N LYS A 7 7.12 17.76 17.82
CA LYS A 7 7.97 18.96 17.66
C LYS A 7 8.05 19.81 18.93
N ASP A 8 6.99 19.80 19.74
CA ASP A 8 6.91 20.63 20.94
C ASP A 8 7.79 20.05 22.05
N THR A 9 7.75 18.73 22.23
CA THR A 9 8.56 18.02 23.22
C THR A 9 9.92 17.58 22.69
N GLN A 10 10.15 17.66 21.37
CA GLN A 10 11.33 17.17 20.67
C GLN A 10 11.61 15.67 20.93
N LYS A 11 10.57 14.86 21.08
CA LYS A 11 10.67 13.44 21.36
C LYS A 11 9.88 12.59 20.37
N TRP A 12 10.32 11.36 20.21
CA TRP A 12 9.54 10.33 19.53
C TRP A 12 8.51 9.75 20.48
N GLU A 13 7.27 9.65 20.04
CA GLU A 13 6.12 9.09 20.76
C GLU A 13 5.61 7.86 20.02
N ALA A 14 5.35 6.78 20.74
CA ALA A 14 4.74 5.60 20.14
C ALA A 14 3.29 5.91 19.73
N MET A 15 2.87 5.35 18.56
CA MET A 15 1.54 5.59 17.98
C MET A 15 0.57 4.43 18.18
N SER A 16 0.94 3.39 18.90
CA SER A 16 0.16 2.15 19.04
C SER A 16 0.10 1.64 20.47
N TYR A 17 -0.15 2.54 21.43
CA TYR A 17 -0.22 2.18 22.84
C TYR A 17 -1.42 1.33 23.26
N ASP A 18 -2.50 1.43 22.53
CA ASP A 18 -3.80 0.81 22.79
C ASP A 18 -3.97 -0.56 22.12
N ILE A 19 -2.92 -1.08 21.52
CA ILE A 19 -2.92 -2.45 20.98
C ILE A 19 -2.65 -3.42 22.15
N SER A 20 -3.63 -4.29 22.42
CA SER A 20 -3.56 -5.30 23.48
C SER A 20 -2.49 -6.37 23.16
N GLU A 21 -2.09 -7.13 24.18
CA GLU A 21 -1.19 -8.27 23.99
C GLU A 21 -1.77 -9.33 23.06
N GLU A 22 -3.09 -9.52 23.06
CA GLU A 22 -3.79 -10.45 22.17
C GLU A 22 -3.70 -9.99 20.71
N ASP A 23 -3.75 -8.67 20.49
CA ASP A 23 -3.68 -8.04 19.18
C ASP A 23 -2.25 -7.65 18.76
N ARG A 24 -1.22 -8.15 19.46
CA ARG A 24 0.20 -7.76 19.21
C ARG A 24 0.66 -7.93 17.76
N GLY A 25 0.00 -8.77 16.98
CA GLY A 25 0.25 -8.88 15.54
C GLY A 25 0.02 -7.57 14.78
N LEU A 26 -0.86 -6.69 15.27
CA LEU A 26 -1.11 -5.37 14.70
C LEU A 26 0.04 -4.37 14.91
N LEU A 27 1.05 -4.72 15.71
CA LEU A 27 2.30 -3.96 15.79
C LEU A 27 3.18 -4.12 14.54
N GLY A 28 2.89 -5.12 13.71
CA GLY A 28 3.48 -5.28 12.38
C GLY A 28 2.80 -4.37 11.37
N ILE A 29 3.44 -3.24 11.03
CA ILE A 29 2.92 -2.27 10.07
C ILE A 29 3.46 -2.60 8.68
N ASP A 30 2.57 -2.87 7.73
CA ASP A 30 2.88 -3.18 6.32
C ASP A 30 2.86 -1.92 5.43
N GLY A 31 2.19 -0.85 5.87
CA GLY A 31 2.15 0.43 5.17
C GLY A 31 1.64 1.57 6.03
N LEU A 32 2.07 2.78 5.71
CA LEU A 32 1.68 4.03 6.37
C LEU A 32 1.37 5.08 5.32
N ALA A 33 0.23 5.78 5.46
CA ALA A 33 -0.16 6.86 4.56
C ALA A 33 -0.84 8.00 5.30
N PHE A 34 -0.78 9.18 4.69
CA PHE A 34 -1.34 10.42 5.24
C PHE A 34 -2.27 11.05 4.24
N GLY A 35 -3.31 11.74 4.73
CA GLY A 35 -4.15 12.59 3.93
C GLY A 35 -3.43 13.92 3.59
N GLU A 36 -3.24 14.21 2.31
CA GLU A 36 -2.66 15.50 1.90
C GLU A 36 -3.62 16.67 2.14
N LYS A 37 -4.93 16.47 1.91
CA LYS A 37 -5.97 17.47 2.16
C LYS A 37 -6.30 17.66 3.64
N ASP A 38 -6.21 16.59 4.42
CA ASP A 38 -6.36 16.63 5.87
C ASP A 38 -5.18 15.93 6.53
N PRO A 39 -4.14 16.68 6.93
CA PRO A 39 -2.95 16.10 7.56
C PRO A 39 -3.21 15.42 8.91
N ASN A 40 -4.37 15.67 9.56
CA ASN A 40 -4.74 14.94 10.77
C ASN A 40 -5.07 13.48 10.46
N ARG A 41 -5.45 13.18 9.23
CA ARG A 41 -5.82 11.85 8.78
C ARG A 41 -4.57 11.01 8.53
N VAL A 42 -4.43 9.95 9.33
CA VAL A 42 -3.32 9.00 9.24
C VAL A 42 -3.86 7.59 9.16
N TYR A 43 -3.27 6.77 8.30
CA TYR A 43 -3.67 5.39 8.08
C TYR A 43 -2.48 4.45 8.22
N MET A 44 -2.69 3.30 8.87
CA MET A 44 -1.71 2.23 8.96
C MET A 44 -2.35 0.90 8.59
N LEU A 45 -1.79 0.22 7.60
CA LEU A 45 -2.13 -1.17 7.31
C LEU A 45 -1.31 -2.04 8.26
N ALA A 46 -2.00 -2.75 9.15
CA ALA A 46 -1.41 -3.52 10.21
C ALA A 46 -1.77 -5.00 10.10
N GLY A 47 -0.83 -5.87 10.45
CA GLY A 47 -1.02 -7.29 10.53
C GLY A 47 0.29 -8.05 10.45
N THR A 48 0.37 -9.17 11.17
CA THR A 48 1.48 -10.11 11.10
C THR A 48 0.96 -11.50 11.29
N GLU A 49 1.04 -12.31 10.25
CA GLU A 49 0.50 -13.67 10.21
C GLU A 49 1.03 -14.56 11.34
N TYR A 50 2.28 -14.35 11.77
CA TYR A 50 2.91 -15.14 12.83
C TYR A 50 2.27 -14.98 14.21
N PHE A 51 1.71 -13.82 14.52
CA PHE A 51 1.24 -13.49 15.87
C PHE A 51 -0.24 -13.15 15.93
N SER A 52 -0.86 -12.85 14.80
CA SER A 52 -2.24 -12.34 14.71
C SER A 52 -3.23 -13.36 14.18
N ASN A 53 -2.83 -14.63 13.97
CA ASN A 53 -3.65 -15.63 13.29
C ASN A 53 -4.19 -15.15 11.93
N GLY A 54 -3.40 -14.33 11.24
CA GLY A 54 -3.80 -13.71 9.98
C GLY A 54 -4.66 -12.46 10.13
N LEU A 55 -4.82 -11.92 11.35
CA LEU A 55 -5.54 -10.66 11.59
C LEU A 55 -4.90 -9.53 10.78
N THR A 56 -5.72 -8.86 9.99
CA THR A 56 -5.34 -7.70 9.19
C THR A 56 -6.31 -6.56 9.48
N CYS A 57 -5.79 -5.41 9.86
CA CYS A 57 -6.62 -4.24 10.16
C CYS A 57 -6.08 -3.00 9.45
N LEU A 58 -6.99 -2.11 9.07
CA LEU A 58 -6.65 -0.72 8.89
C LEU A 58 -6.79 -0.02 10.24
N LEU A 59 -5.73 0.60 10.71
CA LEU A 59 -5.77 1.55 11.81
C LEU A 59 -5.86 2.95 11.20
N TYR A 60 -6.81 3.77 11.66
CA TYR A 60 -6.96 5.13 11.18
C TYR A 60 -7.15 6.12 12.33
N SER A 61 -6.63 7.32 12.13
CA SER A 61 -6.63 8.42 13.08
C SER A 61 -7.07 9.71 12.40
N ASP A 62 -7.80 10.55 13.15
CA ASP A 62 -8.24 11.90 12.74
C ASP A 62 -7.54 13.00 13.53
N ASP A 63 -6.52 12.66 14.33
CA ASP A 63 -5.85 13.56 15.26
C ASP A 63 -4.31 13.40 15.26
N TYR A 64 -3.71 13.19 14.08
CA TYR A 64 -2.27 12.94 13.91
C TYR A 64 -1.75 11.69 14.60
N GLY A 65 -2.57 10.66 14.75
CA GLY A 65 -2.18 9.41 15.39
C GLY A 65 -2.05 9.52 16.92
N LYS A 66 -2.84 10.41 17.57
CA LYS A 66 -2.96 10.44 19.02
C LYS A 66 -3.93 9.36 19.48
N THR A 67 -5.06 9.24 18.80
CA THR A 67 -6.04 8.17 19.01
C THR A 67 -6.28 7.39 17.73
N TRP A 68 -6.67 6.14 17.86
CA TRP A 68 -6.83 5.21 16.75
C TRP A 68 -8.17 4.50 16.79
N ASN A 69 -8.77 4.40 15.61
CA ASN A 69 -9.86 3.48 15.30
C ASN A 69 -9.32 2.34 14.45
N ARG A 70 -10.06 1.23 14.35
CA ARG A 70 -9.69 0.11 13.48
C ARG A 70 -10.84 -0.42 12.67
N THR A 71 -10.54 -0.87 11.46
CA THR A 71 -11.42 -1.66 10.60
C THR A 71 -10.78 -3.02 10.38
N ASP A 72 -11.48 -4.09 10.71
CA ASP A 72 -11.02 -5.45 10.47
C ASP A 72 -11.15 -5.78 8.98
N LEU A 73 -10.03 -6.16 8.36
CA LEU A 73 -9.91 -6.51 6.94
C LEU A 73 -9.55 -7.98 6.73
N THR A 74 -9.55 -8.79 7.79
CA THR A 74 -9.03 -10.16 7.80
C THR A 74 -9.66 -11.05 6.75
N GLU A 75 -10.97 -10.90 6.52
CA GLU A 75 -11.71 -11.68 5.53
C GLU A 75 -11.58 -11.14 4.09
N MET A 76 -11.05 -9.93 3.92
CA MET A 76 -10.92 -9.29 2.61
C MET A 76 -9.52 -9.45 2.02
N ILE A 77 -8.50 -9.10 2.82
CA ILE A 77 -7.10 -9.12 2.39
C ILE A 77 -6.19 -9.63 3.50
N LYS A 78 -4.95 -9.94 3.15
CA LYS A 78 -3.90 -10.20 4.13
C LYS A 78 -2.78 -9.17 4.03
N ALA A 79 -2.37 -8.65 5.18
CA ALA A 79 -1.14 -7.90 5.38
C ALA A 79 -0.12 -8.76 6.14
N HIS A 80 1.16 -8.42 6.03
CA HIS A 80 2.21 -9.13 6.76
C HIS A 80 3.44 -8.24 6.91
N GLY A 81 3.38 -7.29 7.84
CA GLY A 81 4.44 -6.31 8.06
C GLY A 81 5.82 -6.90 8.39
N ASN A 82 5.93 -8.20 8.62
CA ASN A 82 7.19 -8.91 8.85
C ASN A 82 7.38 -10.11 7.90
N GLY A 83 6.71 -10.16 6.75
CA GLY A 83 6.82 -11.24 5.77
C GLY A 83 7.86 -11.02 4.68
N MET A 84 7.92 -11.94 3.72
CA MET A 84 8.66 -11.78 2.48
C MET A 84 8.19 -10.50 1.78
N GLY A 85 9.10 -9.79 1.11
CA GLY A 85 8.77 -8.53 0.46
C GLY A 85 8.39 -7.38 1.39
N ARG A 86 8.70 -7.46 2.68
CA ARG A 86 8.45 -6.38 3.66
C ARG A 86 9.19 -5.07 3.35
N GLY A 87 10.17 -5.11 2.47
CA GLY A 87 10.85 -3.93 1.93
C GLY A 87 10.18 -3.33 0.71
N ASN A 88 9.14 -3.99 0.18
CA ASN A 88 8.34 -3.50 -0.95
C ASN A 88 7.31 -2.49 -0.43
N GLY A 89 6.78 -1.69 -1.28
CA GLY A 89 5.69 -0.81 -0.84
C GLY A 89 5.63 0.52 -1.59
N GLU A 90 4.79 1.45 -1.23
CA GLU A 90 3.77 1.30 -0.16
C GLU A 90 2.53 0.57 -0.68
N ARG A 91 1.92 -0.28 0.14
CA ARG A 91 0.68 -1.03 -0.19
C ARG A 91 -0.59 -0.27 0.11
N ILE A 92 -0.48 0.89 0.71
CA ILE A 92 -1.58 1.78 1.04
C ILE A 92 -1.33 3.14 0.39
N ALA A 93 -2.37 3.71 -0.20
CA ALA A 93 -2.33 5.04 -0.80
C ALA A 93 -3.61 5.80 -0.46
N VAL A 94 -3.47 7.05 -0.07
CA VAL A 94 -4.57 7.99 0.17
C VAL A 94 -4.67 8.92 -1.03
N ASP A 95 -5.88 9.22 -1.47
CA ASP A 95 -6.11 10.16 -2.57
C ASP A 95 -5.62 11.56 -2.16
N PRO A 96 -4.71 12.17 -2.93
CA PRO A 96 -4.18 13.50 -2.62
C PRO A 96 -5.23 14.61 -2.57
N LYS A 97 -6.37 14.41 -3.23
CA LYS A 97 -7.47 15.38 -3.29
C LYS A 97 -8.59 15.11 -2.28
N ASN A 98 -8.64 13.87 -1.76
CA ASN A 98 -9.68 13.45 -0.83
C ASN A 98 -9.14 12.46 0.20
N SER A 99 -8.89 12.94 1.41
CA SER A 99 -8.31 12.13 2.48
C SER A 99 -9.21 10.99 3.00
N ASP A 100 -10.47 10.94 2.58
CA ASP A 100 -11.39 9.83 2.88
C ASP A 100 -11.30 8.67 1.88
N ILE A 101 -10.64 8.88 0.74
CA ILE A 101 -10.44 7.82 -0.27
C ILE A 101 -9.10 7.13 -0.02
N VAL A 102 -9.17 5.83 0.28
CA VAL A 102 -8.00 5.00 0.60
C VAL A 102 -8.01 3.73 -0.22
N TYR A 103 -6.88 3.43 -0.85
CA TYR A 103 -6.64 2.18 -1.57
C TYR A 103 -5.66 1.32 -0.78
N VAL A 104 -5.96 0.04 -0.64
CA VAL A 104 -5.12 -0.92 0.07
C VAL A 104 -4.90 -2.16 -0.77
N GLY A 105 -3.66 -2.54 -0.96
CA GLY A 105 -3.25 -3.76 -1.66
C GLY A 105 -2.93 -4.88 -0.70
N GLY A 106 -3.60 -6.02 -0.87
CA GLY A 106 -3.34 -7.22 -0.09
C GLY A 106 -2.19 -8.06 -0.65
N ARG A 107 -1.55 -8.80 0.22
CA ARG A 107 -0.68 -9.92 -0.18
C ARG A 107 -1.49 -11.06 -0.78
N THR A 108 -2.70 -11.24 -0.30
CA THR A 108 -3.78 -12.02 -0.88
C THR A 108 -5.07 -11.21 -0.80
N GLY A 109 -6.10 -11.59 -1.55
CA GLY A 109 -7.40 -10.92 -1.54
C GLY A 109 -7.52 -9.71 -2.47
N GLY A 110 -6.44 -9.34 -3.18
CA GLY A 110 -6.48 -8.28 -4.18
C GLY A 110 -6.36 -6.87 -3.63
N MET A 111 -7.06 -5.94 -4.26
CA MET A 111 -7.11 -4.54 -3.86
C MET A 111 -8.49 -4.18 -3.32
N ILE A 112 -8.52 -3.35 -2.32
CA ILE A 112 -9.75 -2.81 -1.73
C ILE A 112 -9.68 -1.28 -1.67
N LYS A 113 -10.86 -0.65 -1.68
CA LYS A 113 -11.03 0.81 -1.65
C LYS A 113 -12.02 1.21 -0.57
N SER A 114 -11.69 2.24 0.18
CA SER A 114 -12.61 2.98 1.04
C SER A 114 -12.89 4.36 0.43
N THR A 115 -14.07 4.90 0.70
CA THR A 115 -14.48 6.27 0.37
C THR A 115 -15.06 7.02 1.58
N ASP A 116 -14.90 6.46 2.77
CA ASP A 116 -15.48 6.95 4.02
C ASP A 116 -14.44 7.05 5.15
N GLY A 117 -13.18 7.26 4.79
CA GLY A 117 -12.09 7.43 5.75
C GLY A 117 -11.64 6.13 6.40
N GLY A 118 -11.75 5.01 5.67
CA GLY A 118 -11.28 3.71 6.15
C GLY A 118 -12.27 2.95 7.04
N LYS A 119 -13.52 3.41 7.14
CA LYS A 119 -14.53 2.76 7.97
C LYS A 119 -15.12 1.52 7.29
N THR A 120 -15.33 1.60 5.98
CA THR A 120 -15.78 0.46 5.15
C THR A 120 -14.94 0.33 3.89
N PHE A 121 -14.90 -0.88 3.35
CA PHE A 121 -14.13 -1.20 2.15
C PHE A 121 -14.94 -2.01 1.14
N THR A 122 -14.63 -1.79 -0.13
CA THR A 122 -15.15 -2.57 -1.27
C THR A 122 -13.97 -3.19 -2.01
N ALA A 123 -14.09 -4.46 -2.38
CA ALA A 123 -13.09 -5.12 -3.22
C ALA A 123 -13.15 -4.58 -4.66
N LEU A 124 -11.97 -4.39 -5.25
CA LEU A 124 -11.83 -3.96 -6.65
C LEU A 124 -11.46 -5.17 -7.51
N ASP A 125 -12.19 -5.37 -8.61
CA ASP A 125 -11.82 -6.38 -9.60
C ASP A 125 -10.74 -5.80 -10.53
N MET A 126 -9.55 -6.35 -10.44
CA MET A 126 -8.43 -5.95 -11.31
C MET A 126 -8.40 -6.71 -12.64
N GLY A 127 -9.36 -7.61 -12.91
CA GLY A 127 -9.38 -8.44 -14.13
C GLY A 127 -8.18 -9.39 -14.24
N THR A 128 -7.42 -9.61 -13.16
CA THR A 128 -6.26 -10.49 -13.12
C THR A 128 -6.10 -11.12 -11.74
N ASN A 129 -5.44 -12.29 -11.71
CA ASN A 129 -5.09 -12.89 -10.44
C ASN A 129 -3.99 -12.06 -9.76
N THR A 130 -4.27 -11.53 -8.57
CA THR A 130 -3.32 -10.75 -7.78
C THR A 130 -2.57 -11.57 -6.75
N SER A 131 -2.97 -12.81 -6.50
CA SER A 131 -2.24 -13.74 -5.64
C SER A 131 -0.96 -14.22 -6.35
N THR A 132 0.15 -14.20 -5.64
CA THR A 132 1.45 -14.55 -6.18
C THR A 132 2.07 -15.73 -5.44
N SER A 133 2.87 -16.55 -6.12
CA SER A 133 3.53 -17.73 -5.52
C SER A 133 4.47 -17.37 -4.38
N ASN A 134 5.02 -16.15 -4.39
CA ASN A 134 5.88 -15.63 -3.33
C ASN A 134 5.10 -15.01 -2.15
N GLY A 135 3.77 -14.99 -2.20
CA GLY A 135 2.91 -14.44 -1.15
C GLY A 135 3.00 -12.92 -0.96
N ASN A 136 3.49 -12.18 -1.96
CA ASN A 136 3.62 -10.72 -1.86
C ASN A 136 2.43 -9.96 -2.45
N GLY A 137 1.71 -10.57 -3.40
CA GLY A 137 0.52 -9.99 -4.01
C GLY A 137 0.73 -8.60 -4.60
N ILE A 138 -0.15 -7.67 -4.27
CA ILE A 138 0.00 -6.25 -4.64
C ILE A 138 1.07 -5.64 -3.74
N CYS A 139 2.15 -5.19 -4.34
CA CYS A 139 3.35 -4.74 -3.61
C CYS A 139 3.52 -3.22 -3.56
N SER A 140 2.86 -2.45 -4.44
CA SER A 140 2.94 -0.99 -4.40
C SER A 140 1.75 -0.34 -5.11
N ILE A 141 1.30 0.81 -4.61
CA ILE A 141 0.20 1.61 -5.17
C ILE A 141 0.65 3.06 -5.27
N ILE A 142 0.36 3.71 -6.40
CA ILE A 142 0.56 5.15 -6.61
C ILE A 142 -0.71 5.75 -7.21
N ILE A 143 -1.12 6.91 -6.71
CA ILE A 143 -2.21 7.71 -7.25
C ILE A 143 -1.59 8.92 -7.96
N ASP A 144 -2.07 9.23 -9.17
CA ASP A 144 -1.66 10.42 -9.90
C ASP A 144 -2.38 11.66 -9.34
N PRO A 145 -1.67 12.59 -8.68
CA PRO A 145 -2.29 13.76 -8.07
C PRO A 145 -2.85 14.75 -9.08
N LYS A 146 -2.46 14.63 -10.36
CA LYS A 146 -2.93 15.51 -11.43
C LYS A 146 -4.17 14.98 -12.15
N SER A 147 -4.57 13.74 -11.91
CA SER A 147 -5.72 13.10 -12.55
C SER A 147 -7.04 13.45 -11.89
N GLY A 148 -8.14 13.26 -12.61
CA GLY A 148 -9.49 13.49 -12.10
C GLY A 148 -9.84 14.97 -11.96
N ASP A 149 -10.77 15.26 -11.05
CA ASP A 149 -11.23 16.62 -10.74
C ASP A 149 -10.80 17.05 -9.32
N ASP A 150 -11.40 18.13 -8.78
CA ASP A 150 -11.06 18.64 -7.45
C ASP A 150 -11.54 17.73 -6.30
N SER A 151 -12.42 16.77 -6.58
CA SER A 151 -13.01 15.90 -5.56
C SER A 151 -12.26 14.58 -5.38
N ALA A 152 -11.62 14.06 -6.43
CA ALA A 152 -10.86 12.80 -6.37
C ALA A 152 -9.94 12.62 -7.58
N CYS A 153 -8.89 11.85 -7.39
CA CYS A 153 -8.03 11.36 -8.44
C CYS A 153 -8.65 10.13 -9.12
N THR A 154 -8.46 10.00 -10.43
CA THR A 154 -8.99 8.86 -11.21
C THR A 154 -7.91 7.90 -11.69
N THR A 155 -6.67 8.35 -11.79
CA THR A 155 -5.58 7.50 -12.27
C THR A 155 -4.79 6.89 -11.12
N ILE A 156 -4.76 5.54 -11.09
CA ILE A 156 -4.08 4.75 -10.08
C ILE A 156 -3.17 3.74 -10.78
N TYR A 157 -1.98 3.54 -10.25
CA TYR A 157 -1.06 2.49 -10.64
C TYR A 157 -0.91 1.48 -9.52
N ALA A 158 -0.92 0.20 -9.89
CA ALA A 158 -0.73 -0.91 -8.95
C ALA A 158 0.30 -1.89 -9.49
N ALA A 159 1.24 -2.27 -8.64
CA ALA A 159 2.26 -3.27 -8.96
C ALA A 159 1.96 -4.59 -8.25
N ILE A 160 2.09 -5.70 -9.00
CA ILE A 160 1.94 -7.06 -8.50
C ILE A 160 3.33 -7.70 -8.47
N SER A 161 3.70 -8.32 -7.36
CA SER A 161 5.03 -8.94 -7.17
C SER A 161 5.14 -10.29 -7.88
N ARG A 162 5.23 -10.26 -9.21
CA ARG A 162 5.38 -11.46 -10.07
C ARG A 162 6.26 -11.21 -11.27
N THR A 163 6.69 -12.29 -11.94
CA THR A 163 7.45 -12.27 -13.19
C THR A 163 6.75 -13.11 -14.25
N GLN A 164 7.20 -12.96 -15.49
CA GLN A 164 6.71 -13.66 -16.71
C GLN A 164 5.28 -13.28 -17.14
N GLU A 165 4.60 -12.45 -16.35
CA GLU A 165 3.28 -11.92 -16.62
C GLU A 165 3.27 -10.40 -16.46
N ASP A 166 2.15 -9.75 -16.81
CA ASP A 166 1.96 -8.32 -16.55
C ASP A 166 1.97 -8.07 -15.03
N ASN A 167 2.85 -7.20 -14.57
CA ASN A 167 3.12 -6.93 -13.17
C ASN A 167 2.92 -5.46 -12.76
N LEU A 168 2.50 -4.62 -13.70
CA LEU A 168 2.15 -3.22 -13.48
C LEU A 168 0.84 -2.91 -14.18
N TYR A 169 -0.12 -2.35 -13.48
CA TYR A 169 -1.46 -2.04 -13.96
C TYR A 169 -1.79 -0.58 -13.74
N LYS A 170 -2.61 -0.01 -14.65
CA LYS A 170 -3.12 1.36 -14.57
C LYS A 170 -4.65 1.31 -14.64
N SER A 171 -5.30 2.02 -13.74
CA SER A 171 -6.70 2.44 -13.83
C SER A 171 -6.76 3.93 -14.17
N THR A 172 -7.80 4.37 -14.87
CA THR A 172 -8.09 5.79 -15.17
C THR A 172 -9.47 6.21 -14.71
N ASP A 173 -10.16 5.36 -13.98
CA ASP A 173 -11.55 5.51 -13.54
C ASP A 173 -11.74 5.24 -12.03
N GLY A 174 -10.71 5.56 -11.24
CA GLY A 174 -10.77 5.40 -9.80
C GLY A 174 -10.75 3.95 -9.32
N GLY A 175 -10.22 3.04 -10.14
CA GLY A 175 -10.08 1.62 -9.80
C GLY A 175 -11.23 0.75 -10.30
N ALA A 176 -12.19 1.28 -11.09
CA ALA A 176 -13.29 0.49 -11.61
C ALA A 176 -12.83 -0.50 -12.71
N THR A 177 -11.88 -0.09 -13.54
CA THR A 177 -11.25 -0.95 -14.55
C THR A 177 -9.73 -0.82 -14.51
N TRP A 178 -9.02 -1.88 -14.94
CA TRP A 178 -7.57 -1.96 -14.90
C TRP A 178 -7.02 -2.52 -16.20
N ASN A 179 -5.96 -1.89 -16.69
CA ASN A 179 -5.24 -2.33 -17.87
C ASN A 179 -3.75 -2.51 -17.54
N PRO A 180 -3.09 -3.51 -18.12
CA PRO A 180 -1.65 -3.64 -17.95
C PRO A 180 -0.92 -2.45 -18.59
N VAL A 181 0.13 -1.98 -17.93
CA VAL A 181 1.01 -0.94 -18.48
C VAL A 181 1.91 -1.57 -19.53
N ALA A 182 1.85 -1.03 -20.75
CA ALA A 182 2.68 -1.49 -21.85
C ALA A 182 4.18 -1.38 -21.49
N ASP A 183 4.98 -2.31 -22.01
CA ASP A 183 6.43 -2.35 -21.84
C ASP A 183 6.94 -2.43 -20.39
N ALA A 184 6.09 -2.76 -19.42
CA ALA A 184 6.57 -3.07 -18.06
C ALA A 184 7.48 -4.31 -18.09
N PRO A 185 8.65 -4.28 -17.40
CA PRO A 185 9.61 -5.38 -17.43
C PRO A 185 9.05 -6.65 -16.78
N LYS A 186 8.59 -7.62 -17.60
CA LYS A 186 8.01 -8.89 -17.10
C LYS A 186 9.05 -9.87 -16.54
N GLY A 187 10.32 -9.69 -16.84
CA GLY A 187 11.41 -10.55 -16.35
C GLY A 187 11.87 -10.25 -14.91
N PHE A 188 11.29 -9.23 -14.26
CA PHE A 188 11.68 -8.75 -12.94
C PHE A 188 10.48 -8.56 -12.05
N PHE A 189 10.70 -8.76 -10.74
CA PHE A 189 9.72 -8.40 -9.73
C PHE A 189 9.73 -6.88 -9.51
N THR A 190 8.57 -6.26 -9.54
CA THR A 190 8.41 -4.87 -9.08
C THR A 190 8.58 -4.84 -7.57
N GLN A 191 9.40 -3.91 -7.07
CA GLN A 191 9.70 -3.79 -5.64
C GLN A 191 8.99 -2.60 -5.01
N ARG A 192 9.15 -1.42 -5.59
CA ARG A 192 8.62 -0.18 -5.04
C ARG A 192 8.36 0.83 -6.16
N MET A 193 7.31 1.61 -5.97
CA MET A 193 7.02 2.77 -6.81
C MET A 193 7.06 4.03 -5.95
N LYS A 194 7.50 5.14 -6.55
CA LYS A 194 7.48 6.45 -5.91
C LYS A 194 7.21 7.53 -6.95
N TYR A 195 6.25 8.39 -6.66
CA TYR A 195 6.00 9.59 -7.45
C TYR A 195 7.16 10.58 -7.25
N ASN A 196 7.69 11.13 -8.34
CA ASN A 196 8.85 12.02 -8.27
C ASN A 196 8.49 13.52 -8.17
N GLY A 197 7.20 13.85 -8.12
CA GLY A 197 6.72 15.23 -8.11
C GLY A 197 6.58 15.88 -9.49
N ASP A 198 7.15 15.28 -10.54
CA ASP A 198 7.26 15.85 -11.90
C ASP A 198 6.54 15.01 -12.97
N GLY A 199 5.41 14.41 -12.60
CA GLY A 199 4.58 13.62 -13.51
C GLY A 199 5.19 12.26 -13.89
N LYS A 200 6.13 11.75 -13.11
CA LYS A 200 6.76 10.45 -13.35
C LYS A 200 6.73 9.58 -12.10
N ILE A 201 6.66 8.28 -12.32
CA ILE A 201 6.85 7.26 -11.29
C ILE A 201 8.23 6.65 -11.46
N ALA A 202 9.05 6.69 -10.42
CA ALA A 202 10.25 5.88 -10.31
C ALA A 202 9.87 4.49 -9.82
N ILE A 203 10.21 3.46 -10.57
CA ILE A 203 9.87 2.06 -10.27
C ILE A 203 11.16 1.28 -10.14
N THR A 204 11.33 0.59 -9.02
CA THR A 204 12.47 -0.30 -8.82
C THR A 204 12.08 -1.76 -9.11
N TYR A 205 12.97 -2.46 -9.78
CA TYR A 205 12.84 -3.86 -10.18
C TYR A 205 14.02 -4.68 -9.69
N ALA A 206 13.79 -5.94 -9.36
CA ALA A 206 14.84 -6.88 -8.98
C ALA A 206 14.56 -8.28 -9.54
N SER A 207 15.62 -9.07 -9.72
CA SER A 207 15.52 -10.48 -10.16
C SER A 207 14.95 -11.41 -9.09
N THR A 208 14.75 -10.93 -7.86
CA THR A 208 14.18 -11.67 -6.73
C THR A 208 13.11 -10.84 -6.03
N GLU A 209 12.21 -11.51 -5.33
CA GLU A 209 11.01 -10.94 -4.73
C GLU A 209 11.23 -10.19 -3.41
N GLY A 210 12.37 -10.36 -2.76
CA GLY A 210 12.49 -9.79 -1.43
C GLY A 210 13.92 -9.58 -0.91
N PRO A 211 14.05 -8.88 0.21
CA PRO A 211 15.34 -8.48 0.77
C PRO A 211 16.18 -9.66 1.31
N TRP A 212 15.56 -10.79 1.60
CA TRP A 212 16.22 -11.98 2.17
C TRP A 212 16.79 -12.92 1.12
N ASN A 213 16.49 -12.71 -0.14
CA ASN A 213 16.97 -13.56 -1.20
C ASN A 213 18.39 -13.13 -1.61
N ASN A 214 19.38 -13.92 -1.26
CA ASN A 214 20.80 -13.65 -1.55
C ASN A 214 21.16 -13.89 -3.03
N ASN A 215 20.27 -14.48 -3.83
CA ASN A 215 20.48 -14.78 -5.25
C ASN A 215 20.10 -13.61 -6.19
N ARG A 216 20.05 -12.40 -5.67
CA ARG A 216 19.78 -11.22 -6.49
C ARG A 216 20.96 -10.94 -7.42
N THR A 217 20.73 -11.14 -8.72
CA THR A 217 21.78 -11.03 -9.73
C THR A 217 21.67 -9.75 -10.55
N SER A 218 20.48 -9.16 -10.62
CA SER A 218 20.20 -7.98 -11.44
C SER A 218 18.98 -7.21 -10.94
N GLY A 219 18.84 -6.00 -11.42
CA GLY A 219 17.73 -5.11 -11.13
C GLY A 219 17.95 -3.76 -11.80
N GLY A 220 17.04 -2.85 -11.60
CA GLY A 220 17.13 -1.52 -12.19
C GLY A 220 16.04 -0.59 -11.72
N ILE A 221 16.11 0.63 -12.22
CA ILE A 221 15.10 1.67 -12.03
C ILE A 221 14.54 2.04 -13.39
N ARG A 222 13.22 2.14 -13.48
CA ARG A 222 12.50 2.68 -14.63
C ARG A 222 11.77 3.95 -14.20
N LEU A 223 11.80 4.96 -15.06
CA LEU A 223 10.93 6.11 -14.97
C LEU A 223 9.75 5.89 -15.92
N LEU A 224 8.54 5.86 -15.37
CA LEU A 224 7.29 5.80 -16.12
C LEU A 224 6.70 7.22 -16.16
N ASP A 225 6.45 7.72 -17.37
CA ASP A 225 5.69 8.95 -17.57
C ASP A 225 4.20 8.65 -17.32
N MET A 226 3.53 9.53 -16.56
CA MET A 226 2.11 9.35 -16.21
C MET A 226 1.17 10.10 -17.17
N SER A 227 1.72 10.93 -18.07
CA SER A 227 0.96 11.67 -19.06
C SER A 227 0.30 10.77 -20.12
#